data_451bc773dc0c602e4f968f1bf45617b6
#
_entry.id   451bc773dc0c602e4f968f1bf45617b6
#
_cell.length_a   1.000
_cell.length_b   1.000
_cell.length_c   1.000
_cell.angle_alpha   90.00
_cell.angle_beta   90.00
_cell.angle_gamma   90.00
#
_symmetry.space_group_name_H-M   'P 1'
#
loop_
_entity.id
_entity.type
_entity.pdbx_description
1 polymer ?
#
loop_
_entity_poly.entity_id
_entity_poly.type
_entity_poly.pdbx_seq_one_letter_code
_entity_poly.pdbx_strand_id
1 'polypeptide(L)' 'MYPQPGRKSSQERAIELLAQESQVPVDEVARLYRNEWAVLEDGARITSFVAILATRNVRETLRRRRMGKRPPA' A
#
# COMPACT_ATOMS: atom_id res chain seq x y z
N MET A 1 22.83 7.67 -16.35
CA MET A 1 21.48 7.20 -16.48
C MET A 1 20.49 8.28 -16.17
N TYR A 2 19.48 8.40 -16.95
CA TYR A 2 18.52 9.44 -16.79
C TYR A 2 17.17 8.85 -16.47
N PRO A 3 16.34 9.58 -15.77
CA PRO A 3 15.03 9.09 -15.40
C PRO A 3 14.18 8.92 -16.64
N GLN A 4 13.41 7.88 -16.63
CA GLN A 4 12.52 7.62 -17.74
C GLN A 4 11.17 8.25 -17.45
N PRO A 5 10.66 9.04 -18.39
CA PRO A 5 9.36 9.64 -18.20
C PRO A 5 8.30 8.57 -18.00
N GLY A 6 7.44 8.79 -17.06
CA GLY A 6 6.38 7.86 -16.78
C GLY A 6 6.77 6.71 -15.89
N ARG A 7 8.04 6.64 -15.52
CA ARG A 7 8.47 5.59 -14.63
C ARG A 7 8.00 5.89 -13.22
N LYS A 8 7.39 4.92 -12.61
CA LYS A 8 6.84 5.10 -11.28
C LYS A 8 7.83 4.70 -10.23
N SER A 9 7.74 5.33 -9.08
CA SER A 9 8.56 4.96 -7.95
C SER A 9 8.13 3.59 -7.43
N SER A 10 8.98 2.99 -6.60
CA SER A 10 8.64 1.71 -6.00
C SER A 10 7.34 1.81 -5.22
N GLN A 11 7.15 2.94 -4.56
CA GLN A 11 5.96 3.17 -3.78
C GLN A 11 4.71 3.18 -4.66
N GLU A 12 4.79 3.89 -5.77
CA GLU A 12 3.67 3.98 -6.68
C GLU A 12 3.33 2.64 -7.30
N ARG A 13 4.36 1.86 -7.60
CA ARG A 13 4.14 0.54 -8.17
C ARG A 13 3.45 -0.37 -7.18
N ALA A 14 3.87 -0.32 -5.92
CA ALA A 14 3.25 -1.12 -4.88
C ALA A 14 1.79 -0.74 -4.73
N ILE A 15 1.51 0.56 -4.76
CA ILE A 15 0.14 1.03 -4.63
C ILE A 15 -0.71 0.52 -5.78
N GLU A 16 -0.18 0.58 -6.99
CA GLU A 16 -0.93 0.12 -8.15
C GLU A 16 -1.20 -1.37 -8.10
N LEU A 17 -0.19 -2.13 -7.72
CA LEU A 17 -0.37 -3.57 -7.60
C LEU A 17 -1.41 -3.93 -6.58
N LEU A 18 -1.36 -3.25 -5.43
CA LEU A 18 -2.34 -3.50 -4.39
C LEU A 18 -3.74 -3.13 -4.85
N ALA A 19 -3.85 -2.04 -5.60
CA ALA A 19 -5.14 -1.63 -6.11
C ALA A 19 -5.70 -2.68 -7.06
N GLN A 20 -4.86 -3.21 -7.92
CA GLN A 20 -5.30 -4.22 -8.86
C GLN A 20 -5.71 -5.51 -8.17
N GLU A 21 -4.90 -5.93 -7.21
CA GLU A 21 -5.18 -7.16 -6.49
C GLU A 21 -6.48 -7.09 -5.71
N SER A 22 -6.73 -5.95 -5.11
CA SER A 22 -7.88 -5.80 -4.24
C SER A 22 -9.08 -5.21 -4.94
N GLN A 23 -8.89 -4.72 -6.17
CA GLN A 23 -9.95 -4.07 -6.93
C GLN A 23 -10.49 -2.86 -6.18
N VAL A 24 -9.59 -2.15 -5.53
CA VAL A 24 -9.90 -0.93 -4.82
C VAL A 24 -9.29 0.23 -5.59
N PRO A 25 -9.95 1.39 -5.62
CA PRO A 25 -9.41 2.53 -6.35
C PRO A 25 -8.01 2.90 -5.89
N VAL A 26 -7.18 3.28 -6.84
CA VAL A 26 -5.80 3.61 -6.55
C VAL A 26 -5.70 4.71 -5.50
N ASP A 27 -6.58 5.68 -5.57
CA ASP A 27 -6.57 6.79 -4.62
C ASP A 27 -6.74 6.32 -3.19
N GLU A 28 -7.62 5.37 -3.01
CA GLU A 28 -7.87 4.83 -1.70
C GLU A 28 -6.69 4.02 -1.19
N VAL A 29 -6.13 3.21 -2.07
CA VAL A 29 -4.96 2.42 -1.71
C VAL A 29 -3.79 3.33 -1.37
N ALA A 30 -3.63 4.41 -2.13
CA ALA A 30 -2.55 5.35 -1.87
C ALA A 30 -2.69 5.97 -0.49
N ARG A 31 -3.91 6.30 -0.11
CA ARG A 31 -4.16 6.88 1.20
C ARG A 31 -3.80 5.90 2.31
N LEU A 32 -4.23 4.66 2.15
CA LEU A 32 -3.91 3.64 3.12
C LEU A 32 -2.42 3.41 3.23
N TYR A 33 -1.77 3.37 2.06
CA TYR A 33 -0.34 3.13 2.02
C TYR A 33 0.43 4.23 2.73
N ARG A 34 0.06 5.47 2.48
CA ARG A 34 0.72 6.61 3.09
C ARG A 34 0.50 6.64 4.59
N ASN A 35 -0.71 6.32 5.02
CA ASN A 35 -0.99 6.26 6.43
C ASN A 35 -0.15 5.19 7.12
N GLU A 36 -0.09 4.03 6.50
CA GLU A 36 0.69 2.94 7.06
C GLU A 36 2.17 3.31 7.10
N TRP A 37 2.63 3.94 6.04
CA TRP A 37 4.02 4.36 5.97
C TRP A 37 4.36 5.32 7.11
N ALA A 38 3.50 6.29 7.34
CA ALA A 38 3.72 7.27 8.39
C ALA A 38 3.79 6.60 9.76
N VAL A 39 2.91 5.66 10.00
CA VAL A 39 2.89 4.96 11.28
C VAL A 39 4.16 4.15 11.48
N LEU A 40 4.58 3.44 10.44
CA LEU A 40 5.76 2.61 10.53
C LEU A 40 7.03 3.44 10.64
N GLU A 41 7.07 4.54 9.91
CA GLU A 41 8.24 5.40 9.90
C GLU A 41 8.47 6.02 11.26
N ASP A 42 7.40 6.29 11.96
CA ASP A 42 7.49 6.91 13.27
C ASP A 42 8.24 6.02 14.25
N GLY A 43 8.13 4.74 14.11
CA GLY A 43 8.79 3.82 15.02
C GLY A 43 9.97 3.08 14.41
N ALA A 44 10.27 3.29 13.15
CA ALA A 44 11.32 2.54 12.48
C ALA A 44 12.55 3.39 12.26
N ARG A 45 13.70 2.76 12.38
CA ARG A 45 14.95 3.44 12.11
C ARG A 45 15.44 3.18 10.70
N ILE A 46 15.04 2.06 10.14
CA ILE A 46 15.48 1.66 8.82
C ILE A 46 14.31 1.77 7.87
N THR A 47 14.40 2.70 6.94
CA THR A 47 13.29 2.96 6.04
C THR A 47 13.08 1.87 5.00
N SER A 48 14.11 1.08 4.72
CA SER A 48 13.95 0.02 3.73
C SER A 48 12.95 -1.02 4.18
N PHE A 49 12.84 -1.26 5.47
CA PHE A 49 11.85 -2.18 5.99
C PHE A 49 10.45 -1.60 5.95
N VAL A 50 10.36 -0.28 6.01
CA VAL A 50 9.07 0.38 6.02
C VAL A 50 8.30 0.06 4.75
N ALA A 51 8.98 0.08 3.61
CA ALA A 51 8.31 -0.20 2.35
C ALA A 51 7.71 -1.60 2.33
N ILE A 52 8.47 -2.57 2.80
CA ILE A 52 8.01 -3.95 2.82
C ILE A 52 6.84 -4.12 3.78
N LEU A 53 6.97 -3.55 4.95
CA LEU A 53 5.94 -3.66 5.96
C LEU A 53 4.68 -2.92 5.55
N ALA A 54 4.84 -1.75 4.96
CA ALA A 54 3.69 -0.97 4.52
C ALA A 54 2.90 -1.74 3.48
N THR A 55 3.59 -2.31 2.50
CA THR A 55 2.92 -3.09 1.47
C THR A 55 2.18 -4.26 2.09
N ARG A 56 2.83 -4.96 2.99
CA ARG A 56 2.23 -6.11 3.63
C ARG A 56 1.01 -5.73 4.45
N ASN A 57 1.14 -4.67 5.23
CA ASN A 57 0.05 -4.25 6.10
C ASN A 57 -1.15 -3.74 5.31
N VAL A 58 -0.88 -2.99 4.26
CA VAL A 58 -1.97 -2.50 3.42
C VAL A 58 -2.68 -3.67 2.74
N ARG A 59 -1.92 -4.64 2.26
CA ARG A 59 -2.51 -5.81 1.64
C ARG A 59 -3.42 -6.54 2.62
N GLU A 60 -2.98 -6.67 3.85
CA GLU A 60 -3.79 -7.30 4.89
C GLU A 60 -5.06 -6.51 5.16
N THR A 61 -4.92 -5.20 5.23
CA THR A 61 -6.07 -4.35 5.46
C THR A 61 -7.10 -4.49 4.35
N LEU A 62 -6.62 -4.48 3.12
CA LEU A 62 -7.51 -4.60 1.98
C LEU A 62 -8.19 -5.96 1.94
N ARG A 63 -7.44 -6.99 2.29
CA ARG A 63 -8.01 -8.33 2.33
C ARG A 63 -9.09 -8.42 3.39
N ARG A 64 -8.85 -7.84 4.54
CA ARG A 64 -9.85 -7.84 5.61
C ARG A 64 -11.09 -7.07 5.19
N ARG A 65 -10.91 -5.97 4.49
CA ARG A 65 -12.04 -5.19 4.02
C ARG A 65 -12.92 -6.00 3.09
N ARG A 66 -12.30 -6.72 2.18
CA ARG A 66 -13.06 -7.55 1.25
C ARG A 66 -13.89 -8.58 1.99
N MET A 67 -13.27 -9.22 2.96
CA MET A 67 -13.97 -10.23 3.74
C MET A 67 -14.98 -9.60 4.69
N GLY A 68 -14.62 -8.46 5.25
CA GLY A 68 -15.49 -7.79 6.21
C GLY A 68 -16.70 -7.15 5.58
N LYS A 69 -16.69 -6.99 4.29
CA LYS A 69 -17.84 -6.41 3.60
C LYS A 69 -19.01 -7.37 3.55
N ARG A 70 -18.74 -8.62 3.73
CA ARG A 70 -19.81 -9.59 3.68
C ARG A 70 -20.74 -9.35 4.86
N PRO A 71 -22.03 -9.30 4.60
CA PRO A 71 -22.95 -9.12 5.67
C PRO A 71 -22.87 -10.30 6.63
N PRO A 72 -22.96 -10.06 7.91
CA PRO A 72 -22.97 -11.16 8.84
C PRO A 72 -24.16 -12.03 8.53
N ALA A 73 -23.90 -13.26 8.45
CA ALA A 73 -24.94 -14.19 8.09
C ALA A 73 -26.01 -14.24 9.17
#